data_cfdf97317997bee4cf36e318c206673e
#
_entry.id   cfdf97317997bee4cf36e318c206673e
#
_cell.length_a   1.000
_cell.length_b   1.000
_cell.length_c   1.000
_cell.angle_alpha   90.00
_cell.angle_beta   90.00
_cell.angle_gamma   90.00
#
_symmetry.space_group_name_H-M   'P 1'
#
loop_
_entity.id
_entity.type
_entity.pdbx_description
1 polymer ?
#
loop_
_entity_poly.entity_id
_entity_poly.type
_entity_poly.pdbx_seq_one_letter_code
_entity_poly.pdbx_strand_id
1 'polypeptide(L)'
;MSENEIETTKGMCVVSLTKHIMEKQALGYESAFKMLLTKELYQLLQDSDTRLFLETNEYLNKAYDKELEGGRDALYQYIQQ
;
A
#
# COMPACT_ATOMS: atom_id res chain seq x y z
N MET A 1 -20.30 1.51 1.01
CA MET A 1 -19.82 0.93 -0.25
C MET A 1 -20.21 -0.52 -0.36
N SER A 2 -20.54 -0.96 -1.56
CA SER A 2 -20.77 -2.37 -1.80
C SER A 2 -19.45 -3.14 -1.76
N GLU A 3 -19.53 -4.45 -1.59
CA GLU A 3 -18.34 -5.31 -1.58
C GLU A 3 -17.54 -5.19 -2.88
N ASN A 4 -18.23 -5.12 -4.03
CA ASN A 4 -17.56 -4.95 -5.32
C ASN A 4 -16.82 -3.62 -5.41
N GLU A 5 -17.42 -2.56 -4.89
CA GLU A 5 -16.78 -1.24 -4.87
C GLU A 5 -15.53 -1.24 -4.00
N ILE A 6 -15.59 -1.92 -2.86
CA ILE A 6 -14.45 -2.03 -1.94
C ILE A 6 -13.30 -2.76 -2.64
N GLU A 7 -13.59 -3.89 -3.28
CA GLU A 7 -12.56 -4.66 -3.98
C GLU A 7 -11.94 -3.89 -5.15
N THR A 8 -12.77 -3.15 -5.89
CA THR A 8 -12.28 -2.31 -6.99
C THR A 8 -11.35 -1.22 -6.44
N THR A 9 -11.75 -0.58 -5.35
CA THR A 9 -10.96 0.49 -4.73
C THR A 9 -9.62 -0.06 -4.23
N LYS A 10 -9.62 -1.22 -3.58
CA LYS A 10 -8.39 -1.89 -3.16
C LYS A 10 -7.47 -2.17 -4.34
N GLY A 11 -8.04 -2.66 -5.45
CA GLY A 11 -7.27 -2.91 -6.67
C GLY A 11 -6.62 -1.66 -7.22
N MET A 12 -7.33 -0.54 -7.20
CA MET A 12 -6.78 0.74 -7.63
C MET A 12 -5.63 1.19 -6.74
N CYS A 13 -5.75 0.98 -5.43
CA CYS A 13 -4.67 1.27 -4.49
C CYS A 13 -3.43 0.42 -4.77
N VAL A 14 -3.62 -0.85 -5.05
CA VAL A 14 -2.52 -1.76 -5.38
C VAL A 14 -1.80 -1.30 -6.64
N VAL A 15 -2.54 -0.92 -7.68
CA VAL A 15 -1.95 -0.42 -8.92
C VAL A 15 -1.14 0.85 -8.65
N SER A 16 -1.71 1.79 -7.91
CA SER A 16 -1.04 3.05 -7.58
C SER A 16 0.24 2.82 -6.78
N LEU A 17 0.19 1.96 -5.76
CA LEU A 17 1.36 1.62 -4.96
C LEU A 17 2.42 0.92 -5.79
N THR A 18 2.03 0.01 -6.68
CA THR A 18 2.98 -0.67 -7.55
C THR A 18 3.74 0.33 -8.42
N LYS A 19 3.03 1.31 -8.98
CA LYS A 19 3.67 2.36 -9.78
C LYS A 19 4.64 3.20 -8.95
N HIS A 20 4.27 3.52 -7.71
CA HIS A 20 5.16 4.23 -6.79
C HIS A 20 6.46 3.46 -6.55
N ILE A 21 6.34 2.15 -6.33
CA ILE A 21 7.50 1.28 -6.12
C ILE A 21 8.38 1.22 -7.36
N MET A 22 7.77 1.14 -8.54
CA MET A 22 8.50 1.15 -9.81
C MET A 22 9.40 2.39 -9.91
N GLU A 23 8.86 3.53 -9.58
CA GLU A 23 9.60 4.79 -9.64
C GLU A 23 10.68 4.88 -8.56
N LYS A 24 10.30 4.54 -7.32
CA LYS A 24 11.20 4.69 -6.19
C LYS A 24 12.39 3.74 -6.24
N GLN A 25 12.15 2.52 -6.68
CA GLN A 25 13.17 1.46 -6.65
C GLN A 25 13.69 1.07 -8.04
N ALA A 26 13.26 1.78 -9.07
CA ALA A 26 13.66 1.55 -10.46
C ALA A 26 13.42 0.08 -10.88
N LEU A 27 12.22 -0.43 -10.58
CA LEU A 27 11.83 -1.80 -10.89
C LEU A 27 10.79 -1.83 -12.01
N GLY A 28 10.73 -2.95 -12.73
CA GLY A 28 9.62 -3.21 -13.63
C GLY A 28 8.36 -3.54 -12.84
N TYR A 29 7.21 -3.58 -13.52
CA TYR A 29 5.92 -3.78 -12.87
C TYR A 29 5.86 -5.07 -12.06
N GLU A 30 6.27 -6.19 -12.67
CA GLU A 30 6.18 -7.49 -12.00
C GLU A 30 7.03 -7.53 -10.74
N SER A 31 8.26 -7.02 -10.80
CA SER A 31 9.15 -7.00 -9.64
C SER A 31 8.61 -6.08 -8.55
N ALA A 32 8.07 -4.93 -8.93
CA ALA A 32 7.47 -3.98 -8.00
C ALA A 32 6.24 -4.59 -7.31
N PHE A 33 5.39 -5.27 -8.06
CA PHE A 33 4.22 -5.93 -7.50
C PHE A 33 4.62 -7.03 -6.51
N LYS A 34 5.60 -7.84 -6.86
CA LYS A 34 6.11 -8.87 -5.94
C LYS A 34 6.67 -8.25 -4.67
N MET A 35 7.35 -7.12 -4.78
CA MET A 35 7.86 -6.39 -3.61
C MET A 35 6.72 -5.95 -2.71
N LEU A 36 5.66 -5.40 -3.29
CA LEU A 36 4.48 -4.96 -2.53
C LEU A 36 3.85 -6.12 -1.76
N LEU A 37 3.77 -7.29 -2.38
CA LEU A 37 3.15 -8.47 -1.74
C LEU A 37 3.88 -8.89 -0.46
N THR A 38 5.15 -8.52 -0.29
CA THR A 38 5.91 -8.87 0.91
C THR A 38 5.70 -7.89 2.06
N LYS A 39 5.01 -6.78 1.82
CA LYS A 39 4.89 -5.69 2.80
C LYS A 39 3.70 -5.88 3.74
N GLU A 40 3.89 -5.48 5.00
CA GLU A 40 2.79 -5.43 5.97
C GLU A 40 1.69 -4.50 5.49
N LEU A 41 2.06 -3.39 4.84
CA LEU A 41 1.09 -2.46 4.28
C LEU A 41 0.10 -3.15 3.35
N TYR A 42 0.59 -4.08 2.51
CA TYR A 42 -0.29 -4.82 1.61
C TYR A 42 -1.33 -5.63 2.38
N GLN A 43 -0.90 -6.32 3.45
CA GLN A 43 -1.81 -7.09 4.29
C GLN A 43 -2.86 -6.19 4.93
N LEU A 44 -2.44 -5.06 5.46
CA LEU A 44 -3.36 -4.11 6.08
C LEU A 44 -4.33 -3.51 5.06
N LEU A 45 -3.87 -3.25 3.84
CA LEU A 45 -4.72 -2.72 2.78
C LEU A 45 -5.80 -3.71 2.38
N GLN A 46 -5.48 -5.01 2.36
CA GLN A 46 -6.44 -6.06 2.02
C GLN A 46 -7.47 -6.29 3.13
N ASP A 47 -7.17 -5.91 4.36
CA ASP A 47 -8.10 -6.03 5.48
C ASP A 47 -9.06 -4.83 5.44
N SER A 48 -10.33 -5.09 5.13
CA SER A 48 -11.34 -4.03 5.02
C SER A 48 -11.55 -3.26 6.32
N ASP A 49 -11.28 -3.88 7.46
CA ASP A 49 -11.48 -3.23 8.76
C ASP A 49 -10.50 -2.09 9.01
N THR A 50 -9.33 -2.10 8.36
CA THR A 50 -8.37 -1.00 8.49
C THR A 50 -8.82 0.25 7.76
N ARG A 51 -9.67 0.09 6.74
CA ARG A 51 -10.15 1.17 5.88
C ARG A 51 -9.04 1.93 5.15
N LEU A 52 -7.86 1.33 5.03
CA LEU A 52 -6.75 1.96 4.32
C LEU A 52 -7.06 2.18 2.84
N PHE A 53 -7.94 1.37 2.27
CA PHE A 53 -8.36 1.55 0.88
C PHE A 53 -9.08 2.89 0.65
N LEU A 54 -9.51 3.57 1.70
CA LEU A 54 -10.16 4.88 1.61
C LEU A 54 -9.17 6.05 1.68
N GLU A 55 -7.90 5.76 1.98
CA GLU A 55 -6.89 6.80 2.06
C GLU A 55 -6.44 7.25 0.67
N THR A 56 -5.81 8.43 0.62
CA THR A 56 -5.29 8.96 -0.63
C THR A 56 -4.08 8.15 -1.11
N ASN A 57 -3.79 8.23 -2.41
CA ASN A 57 -2.58 7.62 -2.95
C ASN A 57 -1.34 8.17 -2.28
N GLU A 58 -1.33 9.47 -2.00
CA GLU A 58 -0.21 10.14 -1.32
C GLU A 58 0.04 9.57 0.06
N TYR A 59 -1.03 9.36 0.83
CA TYR A 59 -0.93 8.76 2.16
C TYR A 59 -0.34 7.35 2.07
N LEU A 60 -0.85 6.53 1.14
CA LEU A 60 -0.41 5.14 1.00
C LEU A 60 1.03 5.07 0.50
N ASN A 61 1.43 5.97 -0.39
CA ASN A 61 2.81 6.03 -0.86
C ASN A 61 3.78 6.34 0.28
N LYS A 62 3.41 7.29 1.15
CA LYS A 62 4.21 7.60 2.33
C LYS A 62 4.25 6.43 3.31
N ALA A 63 3.14 5.74 3.48
CA ALA A 63 3.08 4.55 4.33
C ALA A 63 4.07 3.48 3.83
N TYR A 64 4.09 3.25 2.53
CA TYR A 64 5.06 2.32 1.93
C TYR A 64 6.50 2.77 2.22
N ASP A 65 6.77 4.06 2.02
CA ASP A 65 8.11 4.59 2.25
C ASP A 65 8.54 4.42 3.71
N LYS A 66 7.63 4.62 4.66
CA LYS A 66 7.92 4.44 6.08
C LYS A 66 8.27 2.98 6.39
N GLU A 67 7.53 2.04 5.83
CA GLU A 67 7.83 0.63 6.03
C GLU A 67 9.17 0.25 5.39
N LEU A 68 9.46 0.78 4.20
CA LEU A 68 10.71 0.50 3.51
C LEU A 68 11.91 0.99 4.32
N GLU A 69 11.81 2.16 4.93
CA GLU A 69 12.90 2.79 5.66
C GLU A 69 13.07 2.27 7.09
N GLY A 70 11.97 2.00 7.79
CA GLY A 70 11.99 1.68 9.21
C GLY A 70 11.25 0.43 9.62
N GLY A 71 10.78 -0.36 8.66
CA GLY A 71 10.09 -1.62 8.94
C GLY A 71 8.68 -1.43 9.45
N ARG A 72 8.15 -2.52 10.02
CA ARG A 72 6.75 -2.57 10.48
C ARG A 72 6.46 -1.53 11.57
N ASP A 73 7.41 -1.32 12.47
CA ASP A 73 7.21 -0.36 13.57
C ASP A 73 7.00 1.05 13.03
N ALA A 74 7.80 1.45 12.04
CA ALA A 74 7.67 2.77 11.43
C ALA A 74 6.32 2.90 10.68
N LEU A 75 5.88 1.82 10.03
CA LEU A 75 4.59 1.80 9.36
C LEU A 75 3.46 2.01 10.37
N TYR A 76 3.47 1.26 11.47
CA TYR A 76 2.41 1.37 12.48
C TYR A 76 2.40 2.73 13.15
N GLN A 77 3.56 3.31 13.42
CA GLN A 77 3.64 4.66 13.97
C GLN A 77 3.00 5.67 13.02
N TYR A 78 3.25 5.53 11.72
CA TYR A 78 2.67 6.42 10.72
C TYR A 78 1.14 6.31 10.67
N ILE A 79 0.63 5.09 10.66
CA ILE A 79 -0.81 4.83 10.55
C ILE A 79 -1.56 5.32 11.80
N GLN A 80 -0.94 5.24 12.97
CA GLN A 80 -1.57 5.59 14.24
C GLN A 80 -1.59 7.08 14.55
N GLN A 81 -0.96 7.88 13.71
CA GLN A 81 -0.97 9.33 13.89
C GLN A 81 -2.33 9.96 13.63
#